data_f004815dcbe3961026a02db1efec2212
#
_entry.id   f004815dcbe3961026a02db1efec2212
#
_cell.length_a   1.000
_cell.length_b   1.000
_cell.length_c   1.000
_cell.angle_alpha   90.00
_cell.angle_beta   90.00
_cell.angle_gamma   90.00
#
_symmetry.space_group_name_H-M   'P 1'
#
loop_
_entity.id
_entity.type
_entity.pdbx_description
1 polymer ?
#
loop_
_entity_poly.entity_id
_entity_poly.type
_entity_poly.pdbx_seq_one_letter_code
_entity_poly.pdbx_strand_id
1 'polypeptide(L)'
;MEKIVFSDGDSIRVLDEGEEGTYASQYIADYRERMRRMVKNKEWKHSGMGAMFRGDTMSEVGMDSETRVDAYINSVHAAGEDKVLYTFTVNQTSGVIEKTLSAKKDGERFILHTNDGELLSSDYNVTDGKFVAELKRGEISSDLVLLDTERGDYVSITDGDSRDENPSFSKKRPGVILYDSLAAGRNARGEFVEYAPAAVYEYDLNTLDLKEIRASEKYSYIKPVEDENGDIYCIRKPAKERERHNPVVEILLIPYRLLMAIVNFIQIFVVFFTGKTMTGGGNNPAKGRDTDSRQMIIRGNVIEVDKEIARNKKFKDKDLAFIPASWKLVRIRGGEEEEMKSGICDFSLAEGGVVCTNGRKVFFLKEGKSEKIAEGELVLNVATVTRAPESGDLFDL
;
A
#
# COMPACT_ATOMS: atom_id res chain seq x y z
N MET A 1 18.18 -12.85 -15.88
CA MET A 1 17.54 -12.30 -14.65
C MET A 1 16.05 -12.44 -14.88
N GLU A 2 15.28 -12.89 -13.90
CA GLU A 2 13.83 -12.96 -14.04
C GLU A 2 13.24 -11.60 -14.32
N LYS A 3 12.15 -11.57 -15.06
CA LYS A 3 11.36 -10.36 -15.28
C LYS A 3 10.82 -9.85 -13.96
N ILE A 4 11.08 -8.58 -13.64
CA ILE A 4 10.62 -7.91 -12.43
C ILE A 4 9.60 -6.86 -12.83
N VAL A 5 8.43 -6.91 -12.18
CA VAL A 5 7.35 -5.95 -12.40
C VAL A 5 7.16 -5.14 -11.10
N PHE A 6 7.01 -3.84 -11.22
CA PHE A 6 6.73 -2.99 -10.06
C PHE A 6 5.85 -1.81 -10.42
N SER A 7 5.11 -1.29 -9.44
CA SER A 7 4.34 -0.07 -9.59
C SER A 7 5.22 1.15 -9.32
N ASP A 8 5.09 2.20 -10.13
CA ASP A 8 5.65 3.52 -9.88
C ASP A 8 4.54 4.56 -10.01
N GLY A 9 3.93 4.87 -8.88
CA GLY A 9 2.71 5.67 -8.83
C GLY A 9 1.53 4.97 -9.53
N ASP A 10 1.10 5.50 -10.66
CA ASP A 10 0.01 4.96 -11.49
C ASP A 10 0.52 4.24 -12.76
N SER A 11 1.81 4.01 -12.84
CA SER A 11 2.46 3.31 -13.94
C SER A 11 2.98 1.96 -13.48
N ILE A 12 3.05 1.03 -14.43
CA ILE A 12 3.67 -0.28 -14.28
C ILE A 12 5.03 -0.23 -14.96
N ARG A 13 6.08 -0.57 -14.25
CA ARG A 13 7.43 -0.70 -14.81
C ARG A 13 7.83 -2.16 -14.86
N VAL A 14 8.48 -2.54 -15.93
CA VAL A 14 8.96 -3.90 -16.15
C VAL A 14 10.44 -3.85 -16.44
N LEU A 15 11.21 -4.59 -15.67
CA LEU A 15 12.63 -4.79 -15.87
C LEU A 15 12.83 -6.21 -16.39
N ASP A 16 13.31 -6.36 -17.63
CA ASP A 16 13.54 -7.63 -18.30
C ASP A 16 14.93 -7.63 -18.96
N GLU A 17 15.79 -8.58 -18.58
CA GLU A 17 17.16 -8.72 -19.09
C GLU A 17 18.01 -7.42 -19.07
N GLY A 18 17.71 -6.50 -18.14
CA GLY A 18 18.40 -5.21 -18.00
C GLY A 18 17.77 -4.08 -18.82
N GLU A 19 16.76 -4.35 -19.63
CA GLU A 19 15.94 -3.35 -20.29
C GLU A 19 14.74 -2.98 -19.44
N GLU A 20 14.43 -1.70 -19.36
CA GLU A 20 13.32 -1.18 -18.56
C GLU A 20 12.24 -0.59 -19.45
N GLY A 21 11.00 -1.11 -19.31
CA GLY A 21 9.79 -0.60 -19.95
C GLY A 21 8.85 0.06 -18.96
N THR A 22 8.17 1.14 -19.36
CA THR A 22 7.14 1.81 -18.57
C THR A 22 5.80 1.75 -19.29
N TYR A 23 4.77 1.32 -18.60
CA TYR A 23 3.43 1.09 -19.12
C TYR A 23 2.39 1.79 -18.26
N ALA A 24 1.66 2.75 -18.82
CA ALA A 24 0.55 3.39 -18.12
C ALA A 24 -0.70 2.49 -18.11
N SER A 25 -1.49 2.56 -17.07
CA SER A 25 -2.85 2.04 -17.12
C SER A 25 -3.71 2.92 -18.02
N GLN A 26 -4.22 2.33 -19.12
CA GLN A 26 -5.12 2.99 -20.06
C GLN A 26 -6.41 3.42 -19.34
N TYR A 27 -6.96 2.53 -18.52
CA TYR A 27 -8.18 2.81 -17.77
C TYR A 27 -8.04 4.02 -16.84
N ILE A 28 -6.98 4.07 -16.04
CA ILE A 28 -6.72 5.19 -15.13
C ILE A 28 -6.51 6.50 -15.91
N ALA A 29 -5.75 6.44 -17.02
CA ALA A 29 -5.49 7.61 -17.87
C ALA A 29 -6.79 8.15 -18.48
N ASP A 30 -7.63 7.28 -19.06
CA ASP A 30 -8.91 7.64 -19.66
C ASP A 30 -9.91 8.18 -18.63
N TYR A 31 -9.88 7.59 -17.42
CA TYR A 31 -10.73 8.08 -16.33
C TYR A 31 -10.35 9.51 -15.91
N ARG A 32 -9.04 9.77 -15.71
CA ARG A 32 -8.54 11.11 -15.38
C ARG A 32 -8.86 12.13 -16.45
N GLU A 33 -8.72 11.77 -17.72
CA GLU A 33 -9.07 12.65 -18.83
C GLU A 33 -10.57 12.98 -18.86
N ARG A 34 -11.43 11.98 -18.64
CA ARG A 34 -12.89 12.20 -18.52
C ARG A 34 -13.22 13.15 -17.37
N MET A 35 -12.59 12.97 -16.21
CA MET A 35 -12.81 13.83 -15.04
C MET A 35 -12.34 15.26 -15.31
N ARG A 36 -11.17 15.46 -15.91
CA ARG A 36 -10.68 16.78 -16.31
C ARG A 36 -11.65 17.49 -17.26
N ARG A 37 -12.17 16.77 -18.24
CA ARG A 37 -13.18 17.32 -19.17
C ARG A 37 -14.46 17.70 -18.44
N MET A 38 -14.93 16.88 -17.50
CA MET A 38 -16.13 17.19 -16.71
C MET A 38 -15.95 18.43 -15.84
N VAL A 39 -14.80 18.59 -15.20
CA VAL A 39 -14.46 19.77 -14.40
C VAL A 39 -14.44 21.00 -15.31
N LYS A 40 -13.66 20.95 -16.39
CA LYS A 40 -13.57 22.05 -17.36
C LYS A 40 -14.94 22.46 -17.91
N ASN A 41 -15.80 21.49 -18.20
CA ASN A 41 -17.17 21.78 -18.69
C ASN A 41 -18.06 22.36 -17.60
N LYS A 42 -17.72 22.30 -16.32
CA LYS A 42 -18.45 22.89 -15.19
C LYS A 42 -17.85 24.22 -14.70
N GLU A 43 -16.61 24.56 -15.12
CA GLU A 43 -15.95 25.80 -14.70
C GLU A 43 -16.76 27.06 -14.91
N TRP A 44 -17.56 27.11 -16.01
CA TRP A 44 -18.43 28.25 -16.27
C TRP A 44 -19.49 28.47 -15.18
N LYS A 45 -19.86 27.42 -14.41
CA LYS A 45 -20.80 27.53 -13.28
C LYS A 45 -20.14 28.16 -12.04
N HIS A 46 -18.82 28.14 -11.96
CA HIS A 46 -18.04 28.64 -10.84
C HIS A 46 -17.22 29.89 -11.21
N SER A 47 -17.30 30.37 -12.48
CA SER A 47 -16.59 31.55 -12.96
C SER A 47 -17.57 32.57 -13.58
N GLY A 48 -17.24 33.86 -13.49
CA GLY A 48 -18.01 34.94 -14.09
C GLY A 48 -19.42 35.10 -13.54
N MET A 49 -20.38 35.37 -14.43
CA MET A 49 -21.81 35.56 -14.04
C MET A 49 -22.44 34.29 -13.42
N GLY A 50 -21.94 33.11 -13.70
CA GLY A 50 -22.44 31.88 -13.12
C GLY A 50 -22.18 31.78 -11.60
N ALA A 51 -21.06 32.30 -11.11
CA ALA A 51 -20.75 32.38 -9.67
C ALA A 51 -21.66 33.38 -8.94
N MET A 52 -21.99 34.49 -9.57
CA MET A 52 -22.89 35.52 -9.03
C MET A 52 -24.31 34.99 -8.76
N PHE A 53 -24.82 34.10 -9.62
CA PHE A 53 -26.17 33.54 -9.46
C PHE A 53 -26.25 32.51 -8.30
N ARG A 54 -25.11 32.01 -7.83
CA ARG A 54 -25.03 30.99 -6.77
C ARG A 54 -24.78 31.57 -5.38
N GLY A 55 -24.44 32.87 -5.29
CA GLY A 55 -24.10 33.52 -4.02
C GLY A 55 -22.75 33.10 -3.43
N ASP A 56 -21.88 32.51 -4.24
CA ASP A 56 -20.54 32.13 -3.82
C ASP A 56 -19.69 33.38 -3.52
N THR A 57 -19.09 33.44 -2.38
CA THR A 57 -18.21 34.57 -1.99
C THR A 57 -16.94 34.58 -2.81
N MET A 58 -16.42 35.76 -3.15
CA MET A 58 -15.19 35.95 -3.96
C MET A 58 -13.95 35.20 -3.46
N SER A 59 -13.97 34.68 -2.23
CA SER A 59 -12.86 33.90 -1.66
C SER A 59 -12.81 32.43 -2.12
N GLU A 60 -13.89 31.92 -2.71
CA GLU A 60 -13.94 30.54 -3.23
C GLU A 60 -13.60 30.44 -4.72
N VAL A 61 -13.55 31.56 -5.42
CA VAL A 61 -13.32 31.67 -6.88
C VAL A 61 -11.83 31.45 -7.26
N GLY A 62 -10.93 31.36 -6.30
CA GLY A 62 -9.49 31.22 -6.52
C GLY A 62 -8.90 29.85 -6.12
N MET A 63 -9.71 28.91 -5.73
CA MET A 63 -9.22 27.55 -5.53
C MET A 63 -9.15 26.84 -6.88
N ASP A 64 -7.93 26.73 -7.42
CA ASP A 64 -7.54 25.66 -8.32
C ASP A 64 -7.83 24.33 -7.57
N SER A 65 -9.09 23.91 -7.57
CA SER A 65 -9.45 22.55 -7.27
C SER A 65 -8.98 21.70 -8.46
N GLU A 66 -7.69 21.43 -8.54
CA GLU A 66 -7.27 20.22 -9.21
C GLU A 66 -8.13 19.13 -8.59
N THR A 67 -9.14 18.70 -9.32
CA THR A 67 -10.02 17.62 -8.89
C THR A 67 -9.09 16.42 -8.76
N ARG A 68 -8.60 16.19 -7.54
CA ARG A 68 -7.69 15.09 -7.24
C ARG A 68 -8.49 13.82 -7.45
N VAL A 69 -8.26 13.20 -8.57
CA VAL A 69 -8.85 11.90 -8.87
C VAL A 69 -8.03 10.87 -8.10
N ASP A 70 -8.65 10.29 -7.09
CA ASP A 70 -8.06 9.19 -6.36
C ASP A 70 -8.07 7.95 -7.26
N ALA A 71 -6.93 7.66 -7.86
CA ALA A 71 -6.73 6.52 -8.75
C ALA A 71 -5.33 5.92 -8.49
N TYR A 72 -5.31 4.65 -8.11
CA TYR A 72 -4.11 3.95 -7.67
C TYR A 72 -4.02 2.56 -8.26
N ILE A 73 -2.79 2.11 -8.53
CA ILE A 73 -2.46 0.69 -8.72
C ILE A 73 -2.07 0.14 -7.35
N ASN A 74 -2.84 -0.82 -6.83
CA ASN A 74 -2.66 -1.34 -5.48
C ASN A 74 -1.71 -2.54 -5.43
N SER A 75 -1.73 -3.41 -6.45
CA SER A 75 -0.79 -4.52 -6.59
C SER A 75 -0.52 -4.83 -8.05
N VAL A 76 0.61 -5.46 -8.33
CA VAL A 76 1.03 -5.88 -9.68
C VAL A 76 1.54 -7.31 -9.63
N HIS A 77 1.23 -8.11 -10.65
CA HIS A 77 1.70 -9.49 -10.79
C HIS A 77 2.03 -9.76 -12.25
N ALA A 78 3.02 -10.58 -12.46
CA ALA A 78 3.29 -11.08 -13.79
C ALA A 78 2.37 -12.27 -14.11
N ALA A 79 1.80 -12.27 -15.29
CA ALA A 79 0.86 -13.27 -15.78
C ALA A 79 1.35 -13.94 -17.06
N GLY A 80 2.63 -14.28 -17.12
CA GLY A 80 3.31 -14.84 -18.28
C GLY A 80 4.34 -13.89 -18.89
N GLU A 81 4.81 -14.21 -20.09
CA GLU A 81 5.91 -13.45 -20.71
C GLU A 81 5.52 -12.03 -21.15
N ASP A 82 4.29 -11.84 -21.63
CA ASP A 82 3.81 -10.57 -22.20
C ASP A 82 2.60 -9.98 -21.47
N LYS A 83 2.26 -10.50 -20.28
CA LYS A 83 1.08 -10.09 -19.55
C LYS A 83 1.39 -9.73 -18.12
N VAL A 84 0.66 -8.74 -17.61
CA VAL A 84 0.67 -8.30 -16.22
C VAL A 84 -0.76 -8.22 -15.71
N LEU A 85 -1.00 -8.75 -14.52
CA LEU A 85 -2.22 -8.51 -13.75
C LEU A 85 -1.97 -7.39 -12.75
N TYR A 86 -2.93 -6.49 -12.59
CA TYR A 86 -2.86 -5.48 -11.55
C TYR A 86 -4.23 -5.19 -10.97
N THR A 87 -4.25 -4.89 -9.67
CA THR A 87 -5.43 -4.34 -9.00
C THR A 87 -5.40 -2.83 -9.06
N PHE A 88 -6.56 -2.23 -9.21
CA PHE A 88 -6.71 -0.78 -9.20
C PHE A 88 -7.86 -0.34 -8.28
N THR A 89 -7.76 0.88 -7.79
CA THR A 89 -8.88 1.61 -7.18
C THR A 89 -9.01 2.97 -7.84
N VAL A 90 -10.22 3.30 -8.25
CA VAL A 90 -10.58 4.60 -8.81
C VAL A 90 -11.86 5.08 -8.11
N ASN A 91 -11.72 6.04 -7.20
CA ASN A 91 -12.77 6.47 -6.27
C ASN A 91 -13.32 5.27 -5.46
N GLN A 92 -14.59 4.90 -5.67
CA GLN A 92 -15.28 3.79 -4.98
C GLN A 92 -15.28 2.49 -5.80
N THR A 93 -14.64 2.48 -6.95
CA THR A 93 -14.59 1.32 -7.84
C THR A 93 -13.22 0.69 -7.77
N SER A 94 -13.18 -0.61 -7.63
CA SER A 94 -11.95 -1.39 -7.66
C SER A 94 -12.07 -2.57 -8.63
N GLY A 95 -10.97 -3.16 -9.02
CA GLY A 95 -11.00 -4.29 -9.92
C GLY A 95 -9.62 -4.87 -10.23
N VAL A 96 -9.65 -5.86 -11.12
CA VAL A 96 -8.46 -6.55 -11.65
C VAL A 96 -8.44 -6.39 -13.15
N ILE A 97 -7.30 -5.94 -13.67
CA ILE A 97 -7.07 -5.80 -15.11
C ILE A 97 -5.87 -6.67 -15.51
N GLU A 98 -6.06 -7.40 -16.61
CA GLU A 98 -4.96 -8.03 -17.36
C GLU A 98 -4.50 -7.06 -18.44
N LYS A 99 -3.21 -6.76 -18.47
CA LYS A 99 -2.59 -5.91 -19.48
C LYS A 99 -1.58 -6.69 -20.30
N THR A 100 -1.73 -6.64 -21.62
CA THR A 100 -0.74 -7.16 -22.58
C THR A 100 0.29 -6.08 -22.86
N LEU A 101 1.57 -6.36 -22.59
CA LEU A 101 2.66 -5.37 -22.65
C LEU A 101 3.04 -5.00 -24.09
N SER A 102 3.00 -5.94 -25.01
CA SER A 102 3.29 -5.72 -26.44
C SER A 102 2.19 -4.94 -27.17
N ALA A 103 0.98 -4.89 -26.61
CA ALA A 103 -0.15 -4.19 -27.25
C ALA A 103 0.00 -2.68 -27.15
N LYS A 104 0.07 -1.99 -28.30
CA LYS A 104 0.18 -0.53 -28.36
C LYS A 104 -1.11 0.20 -27.97
N LYS A 105 -2.27 -0.40 -28.18
CA LYS A 105 -3.63 0.09 -27.80
C LYS A 105 -4.52 -1.09 -27.48
N ASP A 106 -5.50 -0.86 -26.62
CA ASP A 106 -6.54 -1.85 -26.22
C ASP A 106 -5.98 -3.15 -25.62
N GLY A 107 -4.78 -3.08 -25.03
CA GLY A 107 -4.13 -4.21 -24.38
C GLY A 107 -4.64 -4.51 -22.96
N GLU A 108 -5.73 -3.88 -22.50
CA GLU A 108 -6.30 -4.07 -21.17
C GLU A 108 -7.63 -4.84 -21.24
N ARG A 109 -7.73 -5.93 -20.48
CA ARG A 109 -8.92 -6.72 -20.30
C ARG A 109 -9.33 -6.69 -18.82
N PHE A 110 -10.55 -6.27 -18.56
CA PHE A 110 -11.11 -6.37 -17.21
C PHE A 110 -11.39 -7.84 -16.88
N ILE A 111 -10.85 -8.30 -15.76
CA ILE A 111 -11.18 -9.59 -15.17
C ILE A 111 -12.30 -9.39 -14.16
N LEU A 112 -12.15 -8.40 -13.27
CA LEU A 112 -13.14 -8.04 -12.26
C LEU A 112 -13.31 -6.53 -12.20
N HIS A 113 -14.55 -6.09 -12.01
CA HIS A 113 -14.91 -4.71 -11.75
C HIS A 113 -15.98 -4.71 -10.67
N THR A 114 -15.71 -4.14 -9.51
CA THR A 114 -16.58 -4.18 -8.35
C THR A 114 -16.67 -2.85 -7.62
N ASN A 115 -17.81 -2.63 -6.96
CA ASN A 115 -18.02 -1.54 -6.00
C ASN A 115 -18.27 -2.08 -4.58
N ASP A 116 -18.06 -3.38 -4.36
CA ASP A 116 -18.30 -4.03 -3.06
C ASP A 116 -17.20 -3.70 -2.03
N GLY A 117 -16.08 -3.15 -2.49
CA GLY A 117 -14.95 -2.76 -1.66
C GLY A 117 -13.71 -2.47 -2.49
N GLU A 118 -12.59 -2.23 -1.80
CA GLU A 118 -11.30 -1.94 -2.40
C GLU A 118 -10.44 -3.21 -2.42
N LEU A 119 -9.97 -3.61 -3.61
CA LEU A 119 -8.98 -4.67 -3.78
C LEU A 119 -7.58 -4.08 -3.57
N LEU A 120 -6.93 -4.43 -2.46
CA LEU A 120 -5.66 -3.83 -2.06
C LEU A 120 -4.48 -4.73 -2.37
N SER A 121 -4.11 -5.61 -1.45
CA SER A 121 -3.03 -6.57 -1.64
C SER A 121 -3.53 -7.82 -2.34
N SER A 122 -2.66 -8.49 -3.10
CA SER A 122 -3.05 -9.70 -3.83
C SER A 122 -1.87 -10.58 -4.18
N ASP A 123 -2.14 -11.80 -4.63
CA ASP A 123 -1.19 -12.70 -5.25
C ASP A 123 -1.84 -13.49 -6.38
N TYR A 124 -1.04 -13.93 -7.35
CA TYR A 124 -1.50 -14.65 -8.52
C TYR A 124 -0.73 -15.95 -8.72
N ASN A 125 -1.45 -17.06 -8.75
CA ASN A 125 -0.91 -18.35 -9.11
C ASN A 125 -1.06 -18.59 -10.61
N VAL A 126 0.04 -18.44 -11.34
CA VAL A 126 0.07 -18.61 -12.82
C VAL A 126 -0.33 -20.01 -13.23
N THR A 127 0.01 -21.03 -12.42
CA THR A 127 -0.24 -22.44 -12.75
C THR A 127 -1.73 -22.78 -12.76
N ASP A 128 -2.46 -22.27 -11.77
CA ASP A 128 -3.89 -22.60 -11.57
C ASP A 128 -4.83 -21.52 -12.10
N GLY A 129 -4.29 -20.37 -12.55
CA GLY A 129 -5.09 -19.22 -12.96
C GLY A 129 -5.89 -18.59 -11.83
N LYS A 130 -5.53 -18.89 -10.57
CA LYS A 130 -6.21 -18.37 -9.39
C LYS A 130 -5.57 -17.09 -8.89
N PHE A 131 -6.40 -16.16 -8.50
CA PHE A 131 -6.00 -14.87 -7.95
C PHE A 131 -6.61 -14.72 -6.56
N VAL A 132 -5.79 -14.47 -5.56
CA VAL A 132 -6.24 -14.18 -4.20
C VAL A 132 -6.02 -12.70 -3.90
N ALA A 133 -6.99 -12.05 -3.29
CA ALA A 133 -6.88 -10.63 -2.96
C ALA A 133 -7.52 -10.31 -1.60
N GLU A 134 -7.02 -9.26 -0.99
CA GLU A 134 -7.68 -8.55 0.10
C GLU A 134 -8.81 -7.70 -0.46
N LEU A 135 -10.02 -7.87 0.05
CA LEU A 135 -11.18 -7.04 -0.23
C LEU A 135 -11.59 -6.27 1.02
N LYS A 136 -11.26 -4.98 1.04
CA LYS A 136 -11.63 -4.07 2.11
C LYS A 136 -13.02 -3.51 1.87
N ARG A 137 -14.01 -3.96 2.67
CA ARG A 137 -15.42 -3.53 2.57
C ARG A 137 -15.78 -2.37 3.48
N GLY A 138 -14.94 -2.02 4.42
CA GLY A 138 -15.19 -0.98 5.41
C GLY A 138 -13.89 -0.40 5.94
N GLU A 139 -13.98 0.39 7.02
CA GLU A 139 -12.79 1.00 7.63
C GLU A 139 -12.07 0.04 8.58
N ILE A 140 -12.78 -0.94 9.15
CA ILE A 140 -12.29 -1.78 10.25
C ILE A 140 -11.94 -3.19 9.78
N SER A 141 -12.62 -3.76 8.80
CA SER A 141 -12.41 -5.15 8.38
C SER A 141 -12.04 -5.27 6.90
N SER A 142 -11.25 -6.27 6.59
CA SER A 142 -11.01 -6.75 5.23
C SER A 142 -11.02 -8.28 5.22
N ASP A 143 -11.56 -8.84 4.14
CA ASP A 143 -11.65 -10.28 3.92
C ASP A 143 -10.73 -10.68 2.77
N LEU A 144 -10.32 -11.93 2.74
CA LEU A 144 -9.68 -12.51 1.58
C LEU A 144 -10.72 -13.07 0.61
N VAL A 145 -10.52 -12.79 -0.67
CA VAL A 145 -11.34 -13.30 -1.77
C VAL A 145 -10.49 -14.09 -2.74
N LEU A 146 -11.03 -15.20 -3.21
CA LEU A 146 -10.43 -16.01 -4.27
C LEU A 146 -11.20 -15.76 -5.57
N LEU A 147 -10.50 -15.27 -6.58
CA LEU A 147 -11.02 -14.93 -7.90
C LEU A 147 -10.55 -15.96 -8.93
N ASP A 148 -11.50 -16.42 -9.74
CA ASP A 148 -11.23 -17.16 -10.97
C ASP A 148 -11.01 -16.16 -12.12
N THR A 149 -9.79 -16.10 -12.64
CA THR A 149 -9.42 -15.11 -13.68
C THR A 149 -10.04 -15.37 -15.04
N GLU A 150 -10.58 -16.59 -15.28
CA GLU A 150 -11.29 -16.91 -16.52
C GLU A 150 -12.76 -16.49 -16.44
N ARG A 151 -13.42 -16.76 -15.30
CA ARG A 151 -14.84 -16.47 -15.08
C ARG A 151 -15.09 -15.03 -14.67
N GLY A 152 -14.14 -14.42 -13.94
CA GLY A 152 -14.29 -13.06 -13.43
C GLY A 152 -15.21 -12.95 -12.20
N ASP A 153 -15.51 -14.07 -11.52
CA ASP A 153 -16.24 -14.12 -10.27
C ASP A 153 -15.31 -14.44 -9.10
N TYR A 154 -15.71 -14.05 -7.90
CA TYR A 154 -14.94 -14.32 -6.69
C TYR A 154 -15.79 -14.84 -5.55
N VAL A 155 -15.14 -15.55 -4.63
CA VAL A 155 -15.73 -16.01 -3.37
C VAL A 155 -14.90 -15.49 -2.19
N SER A 156 -15.55 -15.09 -1.10
CA SER A 156 -14.85 -14.80 0.16
C SER A 156 -14.39 -16.11 0.78
N ILE A 157 -13.12 -16.16 1.19
CA ILE A 157 -12.50 -17.32 1.85
C ILE A 157 -12.24 -17.07 3.32
N THR A 158 -12.23 -15.81 3.75
CA THR A 158 -12.26 -15.45 5.16
C THR A 158 -13.43 -14.52 5.45
N ASP A 159 -13.81 -14.43 6.72
CA ASP A 159 -14.93 -13.65 7.24
C ASP A 159 -14.66 -13.38 8.72
N GLY A 160 -14.97 -12.19 9.21
CA GLY A 160 -14.85 -11.91 10.63
C GLY A 160 -14.58 -10.45 10.99
N ASP A 161 -14.29 -10.27 12.29
CA ASP A 161 -13.95 -8.96 12.88
C ASP A 161 -12.42 -8.78 12.92
N SER A 162 -11.82 -8.93 11.74
CA SER A 162 -10.38 -8.82 11.52
C SER A 162 -10.08 -8.07 10.22
N ARG A 163 -8.83 -7.68 10.07
CA ARG A 163 -8.28 -7.27 8.80
C ARG A 163 -7.34 -8.37 8.33
N ASP A 164 -7.80 -9.11 7.33
CA ASP A 164 -7.03 -10.15 6.68
C ASP A 164 -6.38 -9.54 5.44
N GLU A 165 -5.05 -9.43 5.47
CA GLU A 165 -4.28 -8.64 4.50
C GLU A 165 -3.16 -9.48 3.88
N ASN A 166 -2.60 -8.97 2.77
CA ASN A 166 -1.39 -9.48 2.12
C ASN A 166 -1.37 -11.00 1.87
N PRO A 167 -2.40 -11.57 1.22
CA PRO A 167 -2.41 -13.00 0.91
C PRO A 167 -1.30 -13.38 -0.07
N SER A 168 -0.77 -14.60 0.07
CA SER A 168 0.16 -15.22 -0.87
C SER A 168 -0.07 -16.71 -1.00
N PHE A 169 0.05 -17.27 -2.19
CA PHE A 169 0.05 -18.72 -2.40
C PHE A 169 1.38 -19.31 -1.93
N SER A 170 1.31 -20.42 -1.19
CA SER A 170 2.49 -21.19 -0.84
C SER A 170 3.15 -21.77 -2.11
N LYS A 171 4.47 -21.56 -2.28
CA LYS A 171 5.22 -22.19 -3.37
C LYS A 171 5.55 -23.66 -3.09
N LYS A 172 5.46 -24.08 -1.85
CA LYS A 172 5.73 -25.46 -1.42
C LYS A 172 4.48 -26.33 -1.41
N ARG A 173 3.33 -25.76 -1.00
CA ARG A 173 2.09 -26.52 -0.71
C ARG A 173 0.96 -26.00 -1.60
N PRO A 174 0.62 -26.70 -2.70
CA PRO A 174 -0.50 -26.30 -3.57
C PRO A 174 -1.82 -26.19 -2.80
N GLY A 175 -2.55 -25.10 -3.01
CA GLY A 175 -3.83 -24.84 -2.36
C GLY A 175 -3.72 -24.20 -0.96
N VAL A 176 -2.51 -23.96 -0.45
CA VAL A 176 -2.32 -23.24 0.81
C VAL A 176 -2.06 -21.75 0.55
N ILE A 177 -2.76 -20.90 1.28
CA ILE A 177 -2.61 -19.44 1.27
C ILE A 177 -2.06 -19.02 2.61
N LEU A 178 -0.99 -18.19 2.61
CA LEU A 178 -0.51 -17.49 3.78
C LEU A 178 -1.02 -16.05 3.74
N TYR A 179 -1.31 -15.48 4.89
CA TYR A 179 -1.74 -14.10 5.01
C TYR A 179 -1.46 -13.54 6.40
N ASP A 180 -1.52 -12.25 6.57
CA ASP A 180 -1.47 -11.62 7.88
C ASP A 180 -2.84 -11.13 8.30
N SER A 181 -3.15 -11.30 9.59
CA SER A 181 -4.43 -10.93 10.17
C SER A 181 -4.23 -10.06 11.41
N LEU A 182 -5.03 -9.00 11.49
CA LEU A 182 -5.09 -8.07 12.61
C LEU A 182 -6.49 -8.18 13.24
N ALA A 183 -6.59 -8.79 14.41
CA ALA A 183 -7.85 -8.86 15.14
C ALA A 183 -8.28 -7.48 15.63
N ALA A 184 -9.56 -7.11 15.43
CA ALA A 184 -10.13 -5.86 15.91
C ALA A 184 -10.47 -5.96 17.40
N GLY A 185 -9.76 -5.18 18.22
CA GLY A 185 -10.04 -5.05 19.64
C GLY A 185 -11.25 -4.16 19.87
N ARG A 186 -12.21 -4.62 20.69
CA ARG A 186 -13.43 -3.87 21.03
C ARG A 186 -13.55 -3.67 22.52
N ASN A 187 -14.15 -2.54 22.92
CA ASN A 187 -14.48 -2.29 24.31
C ASN A 187 -15.77 -3.02 24.74
N ALA A 188 -16.15 -2.90 26.01
CA ALA A 188 -17.38 -3.54 26.56
C ALA A 188 -18.68 -3.07 25.87
N ARG A 189 -18.66 -1.99 25.10
CA ARG A 189 -19.80 -1.48 24.32
C ARG A 189 -19.80 -1.97 22.87
N GLY A 190 -18.79 -2.76 22.47
CA GLY A 190 -18.61 -3.22 21.10
C GLY A 190 -17.96 -2.21 20.15
N GLU A 191 -17.52 -1.06 20.65
CA GLU A 191 -16.85 -0.03 19.84
C GLU A 191 -15.40 -0.44 19.55
N PHE A 192 -14.94 -0.21 18.32
CA PHE A 192 -13.54 -0.44 17.96
C PHE A 192 -12.59 0.42 18.79
N VAL A 193 -11.50 -0.17 19.25
CA VAL A 193 -10.47 0.51 20.07
C VAL A 193 -9.15 0.55 19.32
N GLU A 194 -8.58 -0.62 19.00
CA GLU A 194 -7.30 -0.75 18.31
C GLU A 194 -7.20 -2.14 17.68
N TYR A 195 -6.25 -2.33 16.76
CA TYR A 195 -5.92 -3.66 16.24
C TYR A 195 -4.86 -4.32 17.11
N ALA A 196 -4.98 -5.65 17.24
CA ALA A 196 -3.88 -6.48 17.73
C ALA A 196 -2.70 -6.43 16.72
N PRO A 197 -1.47 -6.74 17.15
CA PRO A 197 -0.34 -6.92 16.23
C PRO A 197 -0.67 -7.96 15.17
N ALA A 198 -0.28 -7.70 13.91
CA ALA A 198 -0.50 -8.64 12.82
C ALA A 198 0.21 -9.97 13.07
N ALA A 199 -0.55 -11.05 12.99
CA ALA A 199 -0.06 -12.43 13.09
C ALA A 199 -0.17 -13.12 11.72
N VAL A 200 0.71 -14.09 11.45
CA VAL A 200 0.73 -14.86 10.22
C VAL A 200 -0.15 -16.08 10.37
N TYR A 201 -1.03 -16.28 9.42
CA TYR A 201 -1.92 -17.44 9.30
C TYR A 201 -1.69 -18.18 8.00
N GLU A 202 -2.00 -19.46 8.00
CA GLU A 202 -2.16 -20.28 6.79
C GLU A 202 -3.61 -20.78 6.70
N TYR A 203 -4.13 -20.82 5.50
CA TYR A 203 -5.44 -21.36 5.16
C TYR A 203 -5.29 -22.36 4.02
N ASP A 204 -5.70 -23.61 4.24
CA ASP A 204 -5.68 -24.67 3.24
C ASP A 204 -7.04 -24.73 2.52
N LEU A 205 -7.06 -24.39 1.24
CA LEU A 205 -8.27 -24.41 0.41
C LEU A 205 -8.85 -25.82 0.20
N ASN A 206 -8.06 -26.88 0.42
CA ASN A 206 -8.49 -28.26 0.20
C ASN A 206 -9.16 -28.84 1.45
N THR A 207 -8.61 -28.56 2.63
CA THR A 207 -9.10 -29.08 3.93
C THR A 207 -9.97 -28.07 4.65
N LEU A 208 -9.91 -26.79 4.27
CA LEU A 208 -10.52 -25.64 4.93
C LEU A 208 -9.99 -25.43 6.36
N ASP A 209 -8.77 -25.91 6.62
CA ASP A 209 -8.10 -25.74 7.89
C ASP A 209 -7.43 -24.37 7.97
N LEU A 210 -7.59 -23.71 9.12
CA LEU A 210 -6.95 -22.44 9.46
C LEU A 210 -5.95 -22.68 10.60
N LYS A 211 -4.72 -22.18 10.44
CA LYS A 211 -3.68 -22.33 11.44
C LYS A 211 -2.86 -21.06 11.61
N GLU A 212 -2.63 -20.66 12.87
CA GLU A 212 -1.68 -19.60 13.20
C GLU A 212 -0.25 -20.13 13.10
N ILE A 213 0.58 -19.43 12.34
CA ILE A 213 1.99 -19.78 12.11
C ILE A 213 2.91 -18.95 13.01
N ARG A 214 2.64 -17.64 13.12
CA ARG A 214 3.50 -16.74 13.88
C ARG A 214 2.70 -15.57 14.45
N ALA A 215 2.77 -15.40 15.77
CA ALA A 215 2.23 -14.24 16.48
C ALA A 215 3.25 -13.66 17.45
N SER A 216 3.14 -12.37 17.77
CA SER A 216 3.98 -11.70 18.75
C SER A 216 3.30 -10.46 19.32
N GLU A 217 3.40 -10.24 20.62
CA GLU A 217 2.93 -9.00 21.24
C GLU A 217 3.82 -7.79 20.94
N LYS A 218 5.08 -8.01 20.55
CA LYS A 218 6.08 -6.97 20.33
C LYS A 218 6.20 -6.56 18.88
N TYR A 219 5.87 -7.46 17.96
CA TYR A 219 6.05 -7.29 16.53
C TYR A 219 4.80 -7.69 15.77
N SER A 220 4.51 -6.94 14.71
CA SER A 220 3.60 -7.37 13.66
C SER A 220 4.42 -7.99 12.54
N TYR A 221 3.92 -9.09 11.98
CA TYR A 221 4.49 -9.76 10.80
C TYR A 221 3.52 -9.60 9.66
N ILE A 222 3.92 -8.90 8.60
CA ILE A 222 3.06 -8.57 7.46
C ILE A 222 3.65 -9.13 6.16
N LYS A 223 2.78 -9.40 5.19
CA LYS A 223 3.11 -9.97 3.88
C LYS A 223 3.92 -11.27 4.00
N PRO A 224 3.37 -12.34 4.57
CA PRO A 224 4.04 -13.63 4.62
C PRO A 224 4.08 -14.26 3.22
N VAL A 225 5.23 -14.81 2.83
CA VAL A 225 5.43 -15.57 1.58
C VAL A 225 6.26 -16.80 1.90
N GLU A 226 5.76 -17.99 1.54
CA GLU A 226 6.49 -19.26 1.71
C GLU A 226 7.23 -19.63 0.42
N ASP A 227 8.50 -19.98 0.55
CA ASP A 227 9.30 -20.48 -0.57
C ASP A 227 9.12 -22.00 -0.79
N GLU A 228 9.78 -22.55 -1.81
CA GLU A 228 9.74 -23.98 -2.15
C GLU A 228 10.34 -24.87 -1.05
N ASN A 229 11.21 -24.34 -0.19
CA ASN A 229 11.81 -25.07 0.92
C ASN A 229 10.90 -25.06 2.16
N GLY A 230 9.94 -24.14 2.24
CA GLY A 230 9.06 -23.91 3.38
C GLY A 230 9.61 -22.88 4.36
N ASP A 231 10.60 -22.09 3.94
CA ASP A 231 11.01 -20.90 4.67
C ASP A 231 9.98 -19.78 4.44
N ILE A 232 9.60 -19.07 5.51
CA ILE A 232 8.64 -17.99 5.44
C ILE A 232 9.37 -16.67 5.48
N TYR A 233 9.11 -15.83 4.50
CA TYR A 233 9.59 -14.46 4.43
C TYR A 233 8.46 -13.52 4.80
N CYS A 234 8.76 -12.47 5.56
CA CYS A 234 7.77 -11.43 5.90
C CYS A 234 8.45 -10.12 6.28
N ILE A 235 7.67 -9.05 6.35
CA ILE A 235 8.12 -7.77 6.88
C ILE A 235 7.73 -7.72 8.35
N ARG A 236 8.74 -7.70 9.24
CA ARG A 236 8.56 -7.50 10.67
C ARG A 236 8.63 -6.02 11.01
N LYS A 237 7.61 -5.51 11.68
CA LYS A 237 7.58 -4.14 12.21
C LYS A 237 7.25 -4.15 13.71
N PRO A 238 7.63 -3.13 14.49
CA PRO A 238 7.19 -3.01 15.89
C PRO A 238 5.66 -2.91 15.97
N ALA A 239 5.04 -3.61 16.92
CA ALA A 239 3.59 -3.59 17.13
C ALA A 239 3.08 -2.18 17.49
N LYS A 240 3.87 -1.44 18.25
CA LYS A 240 3.65 -0.01 18.53
C LYS A 240 4.91 0.73 18.09
N GLU A 241 4.78 1.66 17.15
CA GLU A 241 5.86 2.60 16.91
C GLU A 241 6.08 3.37 18.20
N ARG A 242 7.24 3.18 18.82
CA ARG A 242 7.64 3.98 19.96
C ARG A 242 7.85 5.41 19.47
N GLU A 243 6.83 6.25 19.60
CA GLU A 243 7.12 7.66 19.81
C GLU A 243 8.08 7.73 21.00
N ARG A 244 9.35 7.99 20.71
CA ARG A 244 10.31 8.27 21.78
C ARG A 244 9.97 9.63 22.36
N HIS A 245 8.90 9.69 23.12
CA HIS A 245 8.68 10.78 24.04
C HIS A 245 9.76 10.67 25.12
N ASN A 246 10.67 11.62 25.09
CA ASN A 246 11.59 11.78 26.20
C ASN A 246 10.79 12.43 27.34
N PRO A 247 10.43 11.68 28.42
CA PRO A 247 9.53 12.21 29.45
C PRO A 247 10.11 13.47 30.12
N VAL A 248 11.42 13.63 30.15
CA VAL A 248 12.08 14.81 30.68
C VAL A 248 11.83 16.04 29.80
N VAL A 249 11.86 15.86 28.47
CA VAL A 249 11.55 16.96 27.51
C VAL A 249 10.06 17.31 27.58
N GLU A 250 9.17 16.33 27.77
CA GLU A 250 7.73 16.59 27.91
C GLU A 250 7.43 17.41 29.17
N ILE A 251 8.02 17.05 30.31
CA ILE A 251 7.86 17.79 31.56
C ILE A 251 8.39 19.21 31.41
N LEU A 252 9.54 19.42 30.76
CA LEU A 252 10.12 20.73 30.47
C LEU A 252 9.27 21.58 29.51
N LEU A 253 8.50 20.94 28.62
CA LEU A 253 7.62 21.62 27.67
C LEU A 253 6.23 21.95 28.25
N ILE A 254 5.84 21.41 29.42
CA ILE A 254 4.54 21.69 30.05
C ILE A 254 4.30 23.18 30.22
N PRO A 255 5.20 23.99 30.86
CA PRO A 255 4.97 25.42 31.02
C PRO A 255 4.89 26.17 29.70
N TYR A 256 5.66 25.76 28.69
CA TYR A 256 5.57 26.34 27.35
C TYR A 256 4.23 26.02 26.67
N ARG A 257 3.75 24.74 26.74
CA ARG A 257 2.45 24.35 26.21
C ARG A 257 1.30 25.06 26.90
N LEU A 258 1.38 25.27 28.23
CA LEU A 258 0.40 26.02 28.99
C LEU A 258 0.37 27.50 28.56
N LEU A 259 1.53 28.12 28.42
CA LEU A 259 1.66 29.50 27.91
C LEU A 259 1.05 29.63 26.51
N MET A 260 1.37 28.71 25.60
CA MET A 260 0.83 28.72 24.25
C MET A 260 -0.70 28.46 24.23
N ALA A 261 -1.22 27.64 25.12
CA ALA A 261 -2.66 27.43 25.26
C ALA A 261 -3.37 28.74 25.69
N ILE A 262 -2.78 29.51 26.62
CA ILE A 262 -3.29 30.80 27.02
C ILE A 262 -3.25 31.82 25.89
N VAL A 263 -2.13 31.87 25.15
CA VAL A 263 -1.98 32.74 23.97
C VAL A 263 -3.00 32.39 22.89
N ASN A 264 -3.21 31.11 22.60
CA ASN A 264 -4.20 30.66 21.63
C ASN A 264 -5.63 30.98 22.10
N PHE A 265 -5.92 30.84 23.38
CA PHE A 265 -7.21 31.23 23.95
C PHE A 265 -7.48 32.74 23.81
N ILE A 266 -6.50 33.59 24.14
CA ILE A 266 -6.59 35.04 23.94
C ILE A 266 -6.75 35.38 22.47
N GLN A 267 -6.02 34.67 21.58
CA GLN A 267 -6.08 34.88 20.14
C GLN A 267 -7.47 34.59 19.56
N ILE A 268 -8.18 33.58 20.06
CA ILE A 268 -9.57 33.29 19.70
C ILE A 268 -10.46 34.49 20.00
N PHE A 269 -10.34 35.09 21.18
CA PHE A 269 -11.10 36.29 21.55
C PHE A 269 -10.76 37.49 20.65
N VAL A 270 -9.49 37.72 20.41
CA VAL A 270 -9.05 38.85 19.55
C VAL A 270 -9.57 38.67 18.13
N VAL A 271 -9.50 37.48 17.57
CA VAL A 271 -10.04 37.19 16.23
C VAL A 271 -11.55 37.36 16.21
N PHE A 272 -12.27 36.90 17.24
CA PHE A 272 -13.71 37.05 17.32
C PHE A 272 -14.16 38.52 17.36
N PHE A 273 -13.44 39.40 18.07
CA PHE A 273 -13.80 40.80 18.18
C PHE A 273 -13.20 41.74 17.12
N THR A 274 -12.04 41.40 16.57
CA THR A 274 -11.30 42.30 15.65
C THR A 274 -11.22 41.77 14.22
N GLY A 275 -11.54 40.51 13.98
CA GLY A 275 -11.34 39.84 12.69
C GLY A 275 -9.88 39.68 12.25
N LYS A 276 -8.91 40.03 13.12
CA LYS A 276 -7.47 39.99 12.80
C LYS A 276 -6.71 39.18 13.84
N THR A 277 -5.67 38.45 13.39
CA THR A 277 -4.78 37.69 14.28
C THR A 277 -3.73 38.61 14.91
N MET A 278 -3.43 38.41 16.23
CA MET A 278 -2.43 39.20 16.96
C MET A 278 -0.99 39.00 16.47
N THR A 279 -0.71 37.85 15.89
CA THR A 279 0.61 37.51 15.32
C THR A 279 0.53 37.64 13.81
N GLY A 280 1.30 38.56 13.24
CA GLY A 280 1.32 38.91 11.81
C GLY A 280 1.92 37.83 10.87
N GLY A 281 1.81 36.57 11.23
CA GLY A 281 2.06 35.43 10.36
C GLY A 281 0.71 34.79 10.02
N GLY A 282 0.31 34.83 8.77
CA GLY A 282 -1.01 34.48 8.22
C GLY A 282 -1.53 33.06 8.46
N ASN A 283 -1.41 32.50 9.65
CA ASN A 283 -2.02 31.24 10.03
C ASN A 283 -3.37 31.53 10.71
N ASN A 284 -4.43 31.39 9.94
CA ASN A 284 -5.80 31.35 10.45
C ASN A 284 -5.93 30.12 11.38
N PRO A 285 -6.24 30.28 12.69
CA PRO A 285 -6.43 29.14 13.59
C PRO A 285 -7.64 28.26 13.24
N ALA A 286 -8.52 28.71 12.35
CA ALA A 286 -9.59 27.89 11.75
C ALA A 286 -9.11 27.06 10.53
N LYS A 287 -7.98 27.40 9.94
CA LYS A 287 -7.26 26.44 9.08
C LYS A 287 -6.50 25.54 10.03
N GLY A 288 -6.96 24.28 10.14
CA GLY A 288 -6.17 23.23 10.75
C GLY A 288 -4.73 23.38 10.27
N ARG A 289 -3.76 23.14 11.15
CA ARG A 289 -2.36 23.16 10.76
C ARG A 289 -2.23 22.39 9.45
N ASP A 290 -2.09 23.11 8.34
CA ASP A 290 -1.39 22.59 7.17
C ASP A 290 0.05 22.31 7.66
N THR A 291 0.19 21.23 8.39
CA THR A 291 1.45 20.54 8.46
C THR A 291 1.58 19.96 7.08
N ASP A 292 2.39 20.60 6.26
CA ASP A 292 2.90 20.14 4.96
C ASP A 292 3.71 18.83 5.08
N SER A 293 3.42 18.01 6.06
CA SER A 293 3.97 16.68 6.19
C SER A 293 3.18 15.78 5.25
N ARG A 294 3.78 15.43 4.12
CA ARG A 294 3.22 14.43 3.21
C ARG A 294 3.00 13.14 3.99
N GLN A 295 1.73 12.85 4.29
CA GLN A 295 1.33 11.60 4.91
C GLN A 295 0.96 10.61 3.81
N MET A 296 1.44 9.38 3.94
CA MET A 296 1.11 8.29 3.06
C MET A 296 0.62 7.10 3.88
N ILE A 297 -0.40 6.43 3.40
CA ILE A 297 -0.84 5.16 3.97
C ILE A 297 -0.14 4.04 3.20
N ILE A 298 0.72 3.31 3.89
CA ILE A 298 1.45 2.18 3.30
C ILE A 298 1.15 0.94 4.15
N ARG A 299 0.55 -0.06 3.53
CA ARG A 299 0.11 -1.30 4.20
C ARG A 299 -0.62 -1.00 5.52
N GLY A 300 -1.69 -0.19 5.41
CA GLY A 300 -2.54 0.19 6.53
C GLY A 300 -1.89 1.10 7.59
N ASN A 301 -0.64 1.56 7.39
CA ASN A 301 0.07 2.42 8.34
C ASN A 301 0.26 3.82 7.77
N VAL A 302 -0.04 4.83 8.57
CA VAL A 302 0.22 6.23 8.22
C VAL A 302 1.71 6.53 8.42
N ILE A 303 2.40 6.86 7.34
CA ILE A 303 3.82 7.24 7.35
C ILE A 303 3.95 8.73 7.07
N GLU A 304 4.56 9.46 7.97
CA GLU A 304 4.93 10.87 7.79
C GLU A 304 6.25 10.94 7.01
N VAL A 305 6.17 11.03 5.69
CA VAL A 305 7.29 10.88 4.74
C VAL A 305 8.48 11.76 5.13
N ASP A 306 8.26 13.06 5.38
CA ASP A 306 9.34 14.00 5.66
C ASP A 306 10.02 13.73 7.01
N LYS A 307 9.24 13.33 8.02
CA LYS A 307 9.78 12.95 9.33
C LYS A 307 10.62 11.67 9.24
N GLU A 308 10.14 10.66 8.49
CA GLU A 308 10.89 9.41 8.31
C GLU A 308 12.17 9.62 7.50
N ILE A 309 12.14 10.42 6.44
CA ILE A 309 13.36 10.80 5.71
C ILE A 309 14.38 11.47 6.64
N ALA A 310 13.93 12.42 7.47
CA ALA A 310 14.80 13.11 8.43
C ALA A 310 15.36 12.15 9.51
N ARG A 311 14.54 11.16 9.94
CA ARG A 311 14.94 10.14 10.90
C ARG A 311 15.95 9.17 10.27
N ASN A 312 15.68 8.69 9.06
CA ASN A 312 16.51 7.75 8.33
C ASN A 312 17.89 8.32 7.94
N LYS A 313 17.99 9.63 7.68
CA LYS A 313 19.27 10.32 7.45
C LYS A 313 20.26 10.19 8.62
N LYS A 314 19.79 9.87 9.83
CA LYS A 314 20.66 9.66 11.01
C LYS A 314 21.31 8.28 11.02
N PHE A 315 20.82 7.34 10.24
CA PHE A 315 21.42 6.02 10.08
C PHE A 315 22.56 6.08 9.05
N LYS A 316 23.54 5.20 9.21
CA LYS A 316 24.66 5.09 8.26
C LYS A 316 24.27 4.44 6.93
N ASP A 317 23.11 3.78 6.91
CA ASP A 317 22.59 3.12 5.72
C ASP A 317 22.04 4.15 4.73
N LYS A 318 22.72 4.30 3.59
CA LYS A 318 22.35 5.22 2.49
C LYS A 318 21.17 4.71 1.65
N ASP A 319 20.76 3.48 1.87
CA ASP A 319 19.66 2.86 1.14
C ASP A 319 18.30 3.14 1.76
N LEU A 320 18.24 3.68 2.98
CA LEU A 320 16.99 4.05 3.62
C LEU A 320 16.33 5.23 2.89
N ALA A 321 15.00 5.12 2.65
CA ALA A 321 14.18 6.17 2.07
C ALA A 321 13.16 6.70 3.11
N PHE A 322 11.87 6.68 2.80
CA PHE A 322 10.82 7.14 3.70
C PHE A 322 10.14 6.01 4.48
N ILE A 323 10.50 4.75 4.21
CA ILE A 323 10.03 3.61 5.01
C ILE A 323 10.81 3.55 6.32
N PRO A 324 10.14 3.37 7.48
CA PRO A 324 10.83 3.28 8.76
C PRO A 324 11.91 2.20 8.77
N ALA A 325 13.11 2.52 9.27
CA ALA A 325 14.19 1.55 9.38
C ALA A 325 13.87 0.37 10.33
N SER A 326 12.83 0.51 11.14
CA SER A 326 12.27 -0.54 12.00
C SER A 326 11.51 -1.62 11.23
N TRP A 327 11.09 -1.34 9.99
CA TRP A 327 10.46 -2.32 9.11
C TRP A 327 11.55 -3.15 8.46
N LYS A 328 11.59 -4.43 8.80
CA LYS A 328 12.67 -5.33 8.38
C LYS A 328 12.12 -6.51 7.62
N LEU A 329 12.69 -6.76 6.45
CA LEU A 329 12.51 -8.03 5.77
C LEU A 329 13.24 -9.11 6.58
N VAL A 330 12.51 -10.14 6.96
CA VAL A 330 13.02 -11.28 7.74
C VAL A 330 12.68 -12.59 7.06
N ARG A 331 13.54 -13.60 7.26
CA ARG A 331 13.31 -14.99 6.88
C ARG A 331 13.15 -15.83 8.15
N ILE A 332 12.13 -16.65 8.21
CA ILE A 332 11.84 -17.58 9.31
C ILE A 332 12.08 -18.99 8.80
N ARG A 333 13.06 -19.65 9.38
CA ARG A 333 13.47 -21.02 9.07
C ARG A 333 13.48 -21.85 10.34
N GLY A 334 12.66 -22.90 10.40
CA GLY A 334 12.61 -23.78 11.58
C GLY A 334 12.30 -23.07 12.89
N GLY A 335 11.60 -21.94 12.85
CA GLY A 335 11.27 -21.10 14.00
C GLY A 335 12.31 -20.02 14.32
N GLU A 336 13.51 -20.09 13.76
CA GLU A 336 14.55 -19.05 13.88
C GLU A 336 14.31 -17.93 12.87
N GLU A 337 14.62 -16.69 13.24
CA GLU A 337 14.39 -15.49 12.46
C GLU A 337 15.73 -14.84 12.07
N GLU A 338 15.93 -14.63 10.78
CA GLU A 338 17.08 -13.96 10.21
C GLU A 338 16.67 -12.63 9.58
N GLU A 339 17.30 -11.52 10.01
CA GLU A 339 17.07 -10.19 9.41
C GLU A 339 17.87 -10.05 8.12
N MET A 340 17.18 -9.75 7.02
CA MET A 340 17.81 -9.61 5.69
C MET A 340 18.08 -8.15 5.32
N LYS A 341 17.10 -7.25 5.46
CA LYS A 341 17.24 -5.82 5.11
C LYS A 341 16.24 -4.96 5.87
N SER A 342 16.67 -3.74 6.23
CA SER A 342 15.87 -2.73 6.93
C SER A 342 15.22 -1.74 5.95
N GLY A 343 14.11 -1.11 6.37
CA GLY A 343 13.43 -0.06 5.62
C GLY A 343 12.71 -0.58 4.37
N ILE A 344 12.13 -1.77 4.42
CA ILE A 344 11.46 -2.44 3.31
C ILE A 344 9.95 -2.39 3.49
N CYS A 345 9.21 -1.99 2.44
CA CYS A 345 7.74 -1.98 2.43
C CYS A 345 7.13 -3.08 1.57
N ASP A 346 7.88 -3.64 0.63
CA ASP A 346 7.39 -4.73 -0.21
C ASP A 346 8.53 -5.62 -0.73
N PHE A 347 8.22 -6.88 -1.05
CA PHE A 347 9.17 -7.83 -1.60
C PHE A 347 8.49 -8.93 -2.42
N SER A 348 9.27 -9.61 -3.25
CA SER A 348 8.88 -10.82 -3.97
C SER A 348 10.05 -11.80 -4.01
N LEU A 349 9.76 -13.10 -3.93
CA LEU A 349 10.77 -14.16 -4.02
C LEU A 349 11.11 -14.40 -5.49
N ALA A 350 12.39 -14.29 -5.80
CA ALA A 350 12.97 -14.53 -7.13
C ALA A 350 13.90 -15.75 -7.12
N GLU A 351 14.23 -16.27 -8.29
CA GLU A 351 15.21 -17.34 -8.42
C GLU A 351 16.58 -16.91 -7.85
N GLY A 352 17.00 -17.61 -6.82
CA GLY A 352 18.27 -17.38 -6.14
C GLY A 352 18.33 -16.13 -5.25
N GLY A 353 17.19 -15.49 -4.94
CA GLY A 353 17.20 -14.32 -4.06
C GLY A 353 15.83 -13.71 -3.79
N VAL A 354 15.85 -12.47 -3.34
CA VAL A 354 14.65 -11.70 -3.01
C VAL A 354 14.73 -10.31 -3.67
N VAL A 355 13.71 -9.94 -4.41
CA VAL A 355 13.52 -8.56 -4.88
C VAL A 355 12.75 -7.80 -3.81
N CYS A 356 13.19 -6.61 -3.43
CA CYS A 356 12.48 -5.81 -2.42
C CYS A 356 12.57 -4.31 -2.70
N THR A 357 11.65 -3.54 -2.10
CA THR A 357 11.63 -2.08 -2.25
C THR A 357 11.54 -1.34 -0.92
N ASN A 358 12.20 -0.18 -0.88
CA ASN A 358 12.14 0.77 0.24
C ASN A 358 11.17 1.94 -0.03
N GLY A 359 10.31 1.81 -1.04
CA GLY A 359 9.39 2.84 -1.50
C GLY A 359 9.93 3.73 -2.64
N ARG A 360 11.23 3.67 -2.94
CA ARG A 360 11.89 4.39 -4.06
C ARG A 360 12.82 3.52 -4.86
N LYS A 361 13.67 2.75 -4.19
CA LYS A 361 14.67 1.89 -4.81
C LYS A 361 14.21 0.46 -4.77
N VAL A 362 14.49 -0.28 -5.85
CA VAL A 362 14.31 -1.71 -5.92
C VAL A 362 15.67 -2.38 -5.78
N PHE A 363 15.74 -3.38 -4.93
CA PHE A 363 16.97 -4.13 -4.63
C PHE A 363 16.78 -5.60 -4.94
N PHE A 364 17.85 -6.23 -5.37
CA PHE A 364 17.99 -7.68 -5.40
C PHE A 364 18.89 -8.13 -4.26
N LEU A 365 18.39 -9.00 -3.41
CA LEU A 365 19.12 -9.57 -2.26
C LEU A 365 19.52 -11.01 -2.58
N LYS A 366 20.81 -11.28 -2.58
CA LYS A 366 21.36 -12.62 -2.76
C LYS A 366 22.52 -12.84 -1.80
N GLU A 367 22.50 -13.94 -1.05
CA GLU A 367 23.58 -14.35 -0.15
C GLU A 367 24.08 -13.23 0.78
N GLY A 368 23.16 -12.47 1.37
CA GLY A 368 23.48 -11.34 2.27
C GLY A 368 24.02 -10.08 1.58
N LYS A 369 24.11 -10.07 0.25
CA LYS A 369 24.44 -8.87 -0.56
C LYS A 369 23.18 -8.22 -1.08
N SER A 370 23.19 -6.88 -1.15
CA SER A 370 22.11 -6.08 -1.67
C SER A 370 22.60 -5.28 -2.87
N GLU A 371 21.96 -5.45 -4.01
CA GLU A 371 22.25 -4.71 -5.24
C GLU A 371 21.03 -3.87 -5.62
N LYS A 372 21.22 -2.58 -5.91
CA LYS A 372 20.17 -1.73 -6.45
C LYS A 372 19.98 -2.04 -7.93
N ILE A 373 18.77 -2.43 -8.33
CA ILE A 373 18.45 -2.81 -9.72
C ILE A 373 17.55 -1.80 -10.43
N ALA A 374 16.75 -1.02 -9.69
CA ALA A 374 15.92 0.05 -10.25
C ALA A 374 15.68 1.17 -9.23
N GLU A 375 15.14 2.30 -9.70
CA GLU A 375 14.72 3.43 -8.86
C GLU A 375 13.49 4.11 -9.49
N GLY A 376 12.51 4.51 -8.66
CA GLY A 376 11.30 5.20 -9.07
C GLY A 376 10.92 6.32 -8.11
N GLU A 377 9.84 7.02 -8.41
CA GLU A 377 9.32 8.07 -7.53
C GLU A 377 8.55 7.48 -6.35
N LEU A 378 7.73 6.44 -6.61
CA LEU A 378 6.87 5.79 -5.63
C LEU A 378 6.69 4.31 -5.95
N VAL A 379 7.63 3.48 -5.51
CA VAL A 379 7.63 2.04 -5.75
C VAL A 379 7.12 1.31 -4.51
N LEU A 380 5.82 1.05 -4.46
CA LEU A 380 5.17 0.42 -3.30
C LEU A 380 4.93 -1.08 -3.46
N ASN A 381 4.99 -1.60 -4.69
CA ASN A 381 4.77 -3.00 -4.99
C ASN A 381 5.83 -3.52 -5.94
N VAL A 382 6.32 -4.72 -5.67
CA VAL A 382 7.25 -5.45 -6.55
C VAL A 382 6.79 -6.89 -6.71
N ALA A 383 6.90 -7.43 -7.91
CA ALA A 383 6.62 -8.83 -8.20
C ALA A 383 7.65 -9.37 -9.20
N THR A 384 7.94 -10.65 -9.08
CA THR A 384 8.78 -11.39 -10.02
C THR A 384 7.91 -12.33 -10.84
N VAL A 385 8.35 -12.61 -12.07
CA VAL A 385 7.77 -13.67 -12.88
C VAL A 385 8.53 -14.94 -12.58
N THR A 386 7.90 -15.86 -11.89
CA THR A 386 8.40 -17.24 -11.86
C THR A 386 8.06 -17.85 -13.23
N ARG A 387 9.06 -18.15 -14.05
CA ARG A 387 8.81 -18.99 -15.25
C ARG A 387 8.23 -20.30 -14.74
N ALA A 388 7.06 -20.69 -15.27
CA ALA A 388 6.56 -22.04 -15.07
C ALA A 388 7.68 -23.01 -15.47
N PRO A 389 7.95 -24.08 -14.71
CA PRO A 389 8.88 -25.10 -15.19
C PRO A 389 8.42 -25.50 -16.58
N GLU A 390 9.36 -25.47 -17.55
CA GLU A 390 9.08 -25.99 -18.89
C GLU A 390 8.44 -27.35 -18.69
N SER A 391 7.22 -27.52 -19.22
CA SER A 391 6.58 -28.82 -19.25
C SER A 391 7.47 -29.71 -20.10
N GLY A 392 8.38 -30.41 -19.44
CA GLY A 392 9.14 -31.45 -20.08
C GLY A 392 8.12 -32.41 -20.67
N ASP A 393 8.23 -32.64 -21.98
CA ASP A 393 7.38 -33.55 -22.73
C ASP A 393 7.22 -34.88 -21.98
N LEU A 394 6.05 -35.03 -21.35
CA LEU A 394 5.63 -36.26 -20.64
C LEU A 394 5.03 -37.25 -21.64
N PHE A 395 5.38 -37.14 -22.92
CA PHE A 395 4.92 -38.02 -24.01
C PHE A 395 6.09 -38.62 -24.84
N ASP A 396 7.13 -39.08 -24.14
CA ASP A 396 8.06 -40.05 -24.75
C ASP A 396 8.34 -41.17 -23.72
N LEU A 397 7.36 -42.03 -23.54
CA LEU A 397 7.54 -43.45 -23.15
C LEU A 397 6.34 -44.26 -23.62
#